data_b57c20a89ba4d184606eb542de93ae6f
#
_entry.id   b57c20a89ba4d184606eb542de93ae6f
#
_cell.length_a   1.000
_cell.length_b   1.000
_cell.length_c   1.000
_cell.angle_alpha   90.00
_cell.angle_beta   90.00
_cell.angle_gamma   90.00
#
_symmetry.space_group_name_H-M   'P 1'
#
loop_
_entity.id
_entity.type
_entity.pdbx_description
1 polymer ?
#
loop_
_entity_poly.entity_id
_entity_poly.type
_entity_poly.pdbx_seq_one_letter_code
_entity_poly.pdbx_strand_id
1 'polypeptide(L)'
;SKIVSRGFTEGFYYKPRVDMEVLEQYHEGIIALSACLAGEVAVNLRKNNYEEAKEAALRHLKIFGENNYFLEMQDHGLAEQATVNAGVMRLSKELGIPMVVTNDSHYILAEDWEAHDVLLCIQTNRKVHDEDRMRYTGGQYYLKSKEEMYKLFPYAKEALANTQKIADRCNVEIVFGEQKVPEFDVPDGLTAEEYLEKLCMEGIRKRYNPVTPELMERLTYEINTIKKMGYVDYFLIVSDFIRYAKDHGIAVGPGRGSAAGSIVAYCLEITNIDPIRYNLLFERFL
;
A
#
# COMPACT_ATOMS: atom_id res chain seq x y z
N SER A 1 -6.98 -7.63 2.37
CA SER A 1 -7.09 -7.14 0.97
C SER A 1 -8.53 -7.16 0.46
N LYS A 2 -9.30 -8.28 0.57
CA LYS A 2 -10.66 -8.41 0.01
C LYS A 2 -11.62 -7.31 0.48
N ILE A 3 -11.67 -7.02 1.78
CA ILE A 3 -12.52 -5.95 2.36
C ILE A 3 -12.20 -4.60 1.70
N VAL A 4 -10.91 -4.25 1.61
CA VAL A 4 -10.47 -2.99 0.97
C VAL A 4 -10.86 -2.97 -0.51
N SER A 5 -10.65 -4.07 -1.24
CA SER A 5 -11.04 -4.17 -2.65
C SER A 5 -12.54 -3.95 -2.84
N ARG A 6 -13.40 -4.55 -2.00
CA ARG A 6 -14.85 -4.31 -2.03
C ARG A 6 -15.21 -2.85 -1.79
N GLY A 7 -14.53 -2.20 -0.85
CA GLY A 7 -14.71 -0.76 -0.63
C GLY A 7 -14.43 0.10 -1.86
N PHE A 8 -13.42 -0.29 -2.68
CA PHE A 8 -13.09 0.42 -3.93
C PHE A 8 -14.01 0.06 -5.10
N THR A 9 -14.36 -1.22 -5.25
CA THR A 9 -15.12 -1.69 -6.43
C THR A 9 -16.63 -1.56 -6.30
N GLU A 10 -17.17 -1.65 -5.09
CA GLU A 10 -18.61 -1.70 -4.83
C GLU A 10 -19.10 -0.59 -3.90
N GLY A 11 -18.26 -0.17 -2.94
CA GLY A 11 -18.62 0.81 -1.91
C GLY A 11 -18.06 2.22 -2.10
N PHE A 12 -17.57 2.58 -3.30
CA PHE A 12 -16.96 3.87 -3.52
C PHE A 12 -17.98 5.00 -3.65
N TYR A 13 -17.96 5.91 -2.66
CA TYR A 13 -18.70 7.16 -2.71
C TYR A 13 -17.84 8.27 -2.10
N TYR A 14 -17.18 9.07 -2.92
CA TYR A 14 -16.10 10.02 -2.60
C TYR A 14 -14.86 9.36 -1.94
N LYS A 15 -15.06 8.32 -1.14
CA LYS A 15 -14.02 7.48 -0.51
C LYS A 15 -14.47 6.02 -0.54
N PRO A 16 -13.55 5.06 -0.51
CA PRO A 16 -13.91 3.65 -0.37
C PRO A 16 -14.58 3.41 0.99
N ARG A 17 -15.68 2.70 0.99
CA ARG A 17 -16.49 2.37 2.18
C ARG A 17 -16.86 0.91 2.15
N VAL A 18 -17.02 0.35 3.33
CA VAL A 18 -17.57 -1.00 3.52
C VAL A 18 -18.66 -0.94 4.60
N ASP A 19 -19.62 -1.83 4.54
CA ASP A 19 -20.67 -2.02 5.51
C ASP A 19 -20.46 -3.26 6.37
N MET A 20 -21.39 -3.54 7.26
CA MET A 20 -21.34 -4.69 8.15
C MET A 20 -21.46 -6.01 7.40
N GLU A 21 -22.17 -6.06 6.26
CA GLU A 21 -22.34 -7.27 5.45
C GLU A 21 -20.98 -7.70 4.86
N VAL A 22 -20.20 -6.76 4.35
CA VAL A 22 -18.83 -7.02 3.87
C VAL A 22 -17.92 -7.49 5.00
N LEU A 23 -18.03 -6.90 6.19
CA LEU A 23 -17.28 -7.33 7.36
C LEU A 23 -17.66 -8.75 7.79
N GLU A 24 -18.96 -9.07 7.88
CA GLU A 24 -19.45 -10.41 8.19
C GLU A 24 -18.97 -11.47 7.19
N GLN A 25 -18.87 -11.11 5.90
CA GLN A 25 -18.42 -12.03 4.85
C GLN A 25 -16.91 -12.32 4.88
N TYR A 26 -16.09 -11.35 5.33
CA TYR A 26 -14.63 -11.43 5.18
C TYR A 26 -13.86 -11.24 6.51
N HIS A 27 -14.51 -11.44 7.65
CA HIS A 27 -13.89 -11.27 8.98
C HIS A 27 -12.90 -12.36 9.36
N GLU A 28 -12.97 -13.53 8.74
CA GLU A 28 -12.13 -14.67 9.09
C GLU A 28 -10.64 -14.31 9.03
N GLY A 29 -9.90 -14.65 10.09
CA GLY A 29 -8.48 -14.34 10.24
C GLY A 29 -8.16 -12.87 10.56
N ILE A 30 -9.16 -12.03 10.89
CA ILE A 30 -8.98 -10.62 11.22
C ILE A 30 -9.16 -10.39 12.71
N ILE A 31 -8.27 -9.60 13.32
CA ILE A 31 -8.43 -9.01 14.64
C ILE A 31 -8.85 -7.55 14.44
N ALA A 32 -9.96 -7.16 15.06
CA ALA A 32 -10.50 -5.81 14.95
C ALA A 32 -10.34 -5.03 16.25
N LEU A 33 -10.06 -3.74 16.13
CA LEU A 33 -9.99 -2.79 17.23
C LEU A 33 -11.08 -1.73 17.04
N SER A 34 -11.60 -1.15 18.14
CA SER A 34 -12.71 -0.20 18.08
C SER A 34 -12.35 1.19 17.52
N ALA A 35 -11.12 1.36 17.08
CA ALA A 35 -10.56 2.56 16.44
C ALA A 35 -10.45 3.80 17.38
N CYS A 36 -10.06 4.93 16.77
CA CYS A 36 -9.83 6.21 17.45
C CYS A 36 -11.14 6.96 17.78
N LEU A 37 -11.05 8.26 18.08
CA LEU A 37 -12.21 9.12 18.37
C LEU A 37 -13.29 9.17 17.27
N ALA A 38 -12.93 8.77 16.02
CA ALA A 38 -13.87 8.67 14.91
C ALA A 38 -14.56 7.29 14.82
N GLY A 39 -14.12 6.29 15.60
CA GLY A 39 -14.75 4.98 15.66
C GLY A 39 -16.16 5.04 16.24
N GLU A 40 -17.04 4.14 15.82
CA GLU A 40 -18.46 4.15 16.18
C GLU A 40 -18.69 4.11 17.70
N VAL A 41 -17.94 3.29 18.43
CA VAL A 41 -18.00 3.20 19.89
C VAL A 41 -17.57 4.54 20.52
N ALA A 42 -16.43 5.10 20.10
CA ALA A 42 -15.90 6.34 20.63
C ALA A 42 -16.80 7.55 20.34
N VAL A 43 -17.34 7.63 19.13
CA VAL A 43 -18.30 8.71 18.74
C VAL A 43 -19.52 8.72 19.66
N ASN A 44 -20.08 7.56 19.97
CA ASN A 44 -21.23 7.46 20.85
C ASN A 44 -20.88 7.80 22.31
N LEU A 45 -19.74 7.34 22.81
CA LEU A 45 -19.25 7.71 24.14
C LEU A 45 -19.01 9.23 24.29
N ARG A 46 -18.43 9.89 23.29
CA ARG A 46 -18.25 11.36 23.25
C ARG A 46 -19.57 12.11 23.31
N LYS A 47 -20.62 11.58 22.70
CA LYS A 47 -21.96 12.16 22.71
C LYS A 47 -22.77 11.78 23.95
N ASN A 48 -22.18 11.06 24.89
CA ASN A 48 -22.83 10.53 26.08
C ASN A 48 -23.98 9.54 25.76
N ASN A 49 -23.91 8.88 24.62
CA ASN A 49 -24.85 7.84 24.16
C ASN A 49 -24.28 6.47 24.52
N TYR A 50 -24.34 6.10 25.78
CA TYR A 50 -23.70 4.88 26.28
C TYR A 50 -24.32 3.60 25.70
N GLU A 51 -25.64 3.52 25.62
CA GLU A 51 -26.33 2.32 25.11
C GLU A 51 -26.05 2.08 23.63
N GLU A 52 -25.99 3.13 22.82
CA GLU A 52 -25.62 3.04 21.40
C GLU A 52 -24.14 2.63 21.25
N ALA A 53 -23.26 3.10 22.14
CA ALA A 53 -21.86 2.65 22.16
C ALA A 53 -21.74 1.16 22.50
N LYS A 54 -22.57 0.68 23.45
CA LYS A 54 -22.67 -0.72 23.83
C LYS A 54 -23.19 -1.60 22.70
N GLU A 55 -24.25 -1.17 22.02
CA GLU A 55 -24.79 -1.88 20.86
C GLU A 55 -23.77 -1.95 19.73
N ALA A 56 -23.02 -0.85 19.46
CA ALA A 56 -21.95 -0.85 18.47
C ALA A 56 -20.85 -1.86 18.82
N ALA A 57 -20.42 -1.90 20.09
CA ALA A 57 -19.42 -2.87 20.56
C ALA A 57 -19.91 -4.31 20.40
N LEU A 58 -21.17 -4.59 20.73
CA LEU A 58 -21.78 -5.92 20.60
C LEU A 58 -21.92 -6.36 19.12
N ARG A 59 -22.27 -5.44 18.21
CA ARG A 59 -22.30 -5.74 16.77
C ARG A 59 -20.94 -6.19 16.25
N HIS A 60 -19.88 -5.46 16.58
CA HIS A 60 -18.52 -5.84 16.17
C HIS A 60 -18.06 -7.13 16.85
N LEU A 61 -18.36 -7.31 18.15
CA LEU A 61 -18.06 -8.55 18.86
C LEU A 61 -18.73 -9.77 18.19
N LYS A 62 -19.98 -9.64 17.75
CA LYS A 62 -20.71 -10.69 17.04
C LYS A 62 -20.02 -11.07 15.73
N ILE A 63 -19.48 -10.10 14.98
CA ILE A 63 -18.82 -10.33 13.69
C ILE A 63 -17.45 -11.00 13.90
N PHE A 64 -16.60 -10.44 14.75
CA PHE A 64 -15.21 -10.86 14.89
C PHE A 64 -14.99 -11.98 15.93
N GLY A 65 -15.92 -12.14 16.88
CA GLY A 65 -15.83 -13.11 17.97
C GLY A 65 -15.03 -12.61 19.18
N GLU A 66 -15.21 -13.31 20.32
CA GLU A 66 -14.73 -12.90 21.65
C GLU A 66 -13.22 -12.63 21.73
N ASN A 67 -12.39 -13.34 20.97
CA ASN A 67 -10.95 -13.20 21.03
C ASN A 67 -10.36 -12.34 19.90
N ASN A 68 -11.20 -11.83 18.99
CA ASN A 68 -10.76 -11.10 17.80
C ASN A 68 -11.29 -9.67 17.75
N TYR A 69 -11.98 -9.22 18.79
CA TYR A 69 -12.43 -7.85 18.92
C TYR A 69 -11.94 -7.24 20.22
N PHE A 70 -11.33 -6.05 20.16
CA PHE A 70 -10.78 -5.32 21.29
C PHE A 70 -11.31 -3.90 21.34
N LEU A 71 -11.65 -3.42 22.54
CA LEU A 71 -11.93 -2.02 22.76
C LEU A 71 -10.61 -1.24 22.86
N GLU A 72 -10.50 -0.19 22.08
CA GLU A 72 -9.24 0.54 21.90
C GLU A 72 -9.19 1.80 22.75
N MET A 73 -8.06 2.04 23.40
CA MET A 73 -7.78 3.21 24.23
C MET A 73 -6.59 3.97 23.64
N GLN A 74 -6.71 5.29 23.57
CA GLN A 74 -5.66 6.20 23.09
C GLN A 74 -5.58 7.42 24.01
N ASP A 75 -4.40 8.04 24.14
CA ASP A 75 -4.21 9.28 24.86
C ASP A 75 -3.13 10.15 24.20
N HIS A 76 -3.54 11.25 23.61
CA HIS A 76 -2.69 12.29 23.01
C HIS A 76 -2.85 13.63 23.75
N GLY A 77 -3.43 13.61 24.95
CA GLY A 77 -3.72 14.82 25.74
C GLY A 77 -5.03 15.52 25.36
N LEU A 78 -5.91 14.86 24.59
CA LEU A 78 -7.22 15.40 24.23
C LEU A 78 -8.25 15.09 25.33
N ALA A 79 -9.03 16.11 25.74
CA ALA A 79 -10.04 15.92 26.79
C ALA A 79 -11.10 14.86 26.43
N GLU A 80 -11.48 14.77 25.16
CA GLU A 80 -12.43 13.76 24.68
C GLU A 80 -11.90 12.34 24.87
N GLN A 81 -10.59 12.11 24.76
CA GLN A 81 -10.00 10.78 24.95
C GLN A 81 -10.15 10.31 26.40
N ALA A 82 -10.06 11.21 27.38
CA ALA A 82 -10.30 10.86 28.79
C ALA A 82 -11.75 10.36 28.98
N THR A 83 -12.72 11.03 28.38
CA THR A 83 -14.14 10.62 28.42
C THR A 83 -14.34 9.26 27.74
N VAL A 84 -13.77 9.08 26.55
CA VAL A 84 -13.88 7.82 25.82
C VAL A 84 -13.20 6.68 26.57
N ASN A 85 -12.01 6.87 27.09
CA ASN A 85 -11.29 5.85 27.86
C ASN A 85 -12.05 5.40 29.10
N ALA A 86 -12.70 6.32 29.84
CA ALA A 86 -13.57 5.97 30.95
C ALA A 86 -14.78 5.12 30.51
N GLY A 87 -15.40 5.48 29.40
CA GLY A 87 -16.50 4.72 28.79
C GLY A 87 -16.07 3.33 28.28
N VAL A 88 -14.91 3.25 27.65
CA VAL A 88 -14.31 2.00 27.17
C VAL A 88 -14.03 1.04 28.34
N MET A 89 -13.44 1.53 29.44
CA MET A 89 -13.21 0.71 30.64
C MET A 89 -14.52 0.19 31.25
N ARG A 90 -15.58 1.01 31.25
CA ARG A 90 -16.91 0.59 31.70
C ARG A 90 -17.51 -0.48 30.79
N LEU A 91 -17.46 -0.29 29.45
CA LEU A 91 -17.94 -1.27 28.47
C LEU A 91 -17.17 -2.59 28.58
N SER A 92 -15.84 -2.53 28.68
CA SER A 92 -14.99 -3.71 28.83
C SER A 92 -15.39 -4.53 30.06
N LYS A 93 -15.60 -3.87 31.20
CA LYS A 93 -16.02 -4.54 32.45
C LYS A 93 -17.41 -5.15 32.35
N GLU A 94 -18.34 -4.46 31.68
CA GLU A 94 -19.74 -4.90 31.55
C GLU A 94 -19.89 -6.03 30.55
N LEU A 95 -19.17 -5.96 29.41
CA LEU A 95 -19.34 -6.90 28.28
C LEU A 95 -18.28 -8.01 28.26
N GLY A 96 -17.25 -7.93 29.09
CA GLY A 96 -16.13 -8.88 29.03
C GLY A 96 -15.23 -8.72 27.81
N ILE A 97 -15.34 -7.63 27.05
CA ILE A 97 -14.51 -7.38 25.85
C ILE A 97 -13.14 -6.90 26.28
N PRO A 98 -12.03 -7.53 25.86
CA PRO A 98 -10.70 -7.11 26.24
C PRO A 98 -10.36 -5.73 25.64
N MET A 99 -9.52 -4.98 26.36
CA MET A 99 -9.02 -3.68 25.89
C MET A 99 -7.63 -3.80 25.29
N VAL A 100 -7.28 -2.88 24.41
CA VAL A 100 -5.92 -2.67 23.90
C VAL A 100 -5.58 -1.19 23.92
N VAL A 101 -4.33 -0.86 24.21
CA VAL A 101 -3.83 0.52 24.11
C VAL A 101 -3.04 0.68 22.83
N THR A 102 -3.34 1.72 22.04
CA THR A 102 -2.58 2.10 20.85
C THR A 102 -2.16 3.57 20.91
N ASN A 103 -1.27 4.00 20.02
CA ASN A 103 -0.78 5.37 20.04
C ASN A 103 -1.09 6.18 18.75
N ASP A 104 -1.75 5.60 17.75
CA ASP A 104 -2.07 6.32 16.50
C ASP A 104 -0.86 7.11 15.94
N SER A 105 0.29 6.44 15.83
CA SER A 105 1.56 7.08 15.46
C SER A 105 1.55 7.59 14.03
N HIS A 106 1.86 8.87 13.84
CA HIS A 106 1.90 9.53 12.53
C HIS A 106 3.31 9.94 12.11
N TYR A 107 4.25 9.95 13.05
CA TYR A 107 5.67 10.23 12.82
C TYR A 107 6.53 9.47 13.83
N ILE A 108 7.83 9.42 13.62
CA ILE A 108 8.73 8.54 14.38
C ILE A 108 9.23 9.21 15.66
N LEU A 109 9.83 10.38 15.55
CA LEU A 109 10.42 11.10 16.68
C LEU A 109 9.50 12.24 17.14
N ALA A 110 9.58 12.58 18.42
CA ALA A 110 8.74 13.64 19.00
C ALA A 110 8.91 14.99 18.29
N GLU A 111 10.12 15.31 17.84
CA GLU A 111 10.46 16.52 17.09
C GLU A 111 9.91 16.57 15.66
N ASP A 112 9.48 15.44 15.09
CA ASP A 112 8.99 15.37 13.71
C ASP A 112 7.59 15.99 13.51
N TRP A 113 6.96 16.46 14.56
CA TRP A 113 5.61 17.02 14.50
C TRP A 113 5.51 18.24 13.57
N GLU A 114 6.57 19.06 13.48
CA GLU A 114 6.60 20.24 12.58
C GLU A 114 6.64 19.80 11.11
N ALA A 115 7.48 18.81 10.79
CA ALA A 115 7.56 18.24 9.45
C ALA A 115 6.23 17.59 9.03
N HIS A 116 5.59 16.86 9.96
CA HIS A 116 4.28 16.27 9.75
C HIS A 116 3.20 17.33 9.49
N ASP A 117 3.21 18.45 10.22
CA ASP A 117 2.28 19.56 10.02
C ASP A 117 2.41 20.19 8.62
N VAL A 118 3.65 20.31 8.11
CA VAL A 118 3.90 20.74 6.72
C VAL A 118 3.36 19.71 5.71
N LEU A 119 3.55 18.41 5.95
CA LEU A 119 3.00 17.36 5.08
C LEU A 119 1.48 17.39 5.01
N LEU A 120 0.80 17.65 6.13
CA LEU A 120 -0.65 17.85 6.16
C LEU A 120 -1.08 19.04 5.30
N CYS A 121 -0.32 20.14 5.33
CA CYS A 121 -0.59 21.30 4.48
C CYS A 121 -0.48 20.94 2.99
N ILE A 122 0.55 20.21 2.60
CA ILE A 122 0.73 19.73 1.21
C ILE A 122 -0.43 18.84 0.80
N GLN A 123 -0.79 17.84 1.63
CA GLN A 123 -1.87 16.89 1.37
C GLN A 123 -3.24 17.57 1.21
N THR A 124 -3.51 18.61 2.00
CA THR A 124 -4.81 19.28 2.04
C THR A 124 -4.85 20.56 1.20
N ASN A 125 -3.78 20.89 0.47
CA ASN A 125 -3.60 22.10 -0.30
C ASN A 125 -3.85 23.36 0.55
N ARG A 126 -3.24 23.41 1.74
CA ARG A 126 -3.31 24.51 2.71
C ARG A 126 -1.90 25.06 2.98
N LYS A 127 -1.85 26.22 3.60
CA LYS A 127 -0.60 26.85 4.07
C LYS A 127 -0.44 26.69 5.58
N VAL A 128 0.79 26.68 6.06
CA VAL A 128 1.09 26.55 7.50
C VAL A 128 0.41 27.62 8.35
N HIS A 129 0.23 28.82 7.81
CA HIS A 129 -0.39 29.97 8.50
C HIS A 129 -1.92 30.01 8.43
N ASP A 130 -2.56 29.11 7.67
CA ASP A 130 -4.02 29.03 7.61
C ASP A 130 -4.55 28.62 8.98
N GLU A 131 -5.56 29.33 9.50
CA GLU A 131 -6.17 29.04 10.80
C GLU A 131 -7.10 27.81 10.73
N ASP A 132 -7.93 27.75 9.68
CA ASP A 132 -8.89 26.67 9.45
C ASP A 132 -8.28 25.56 8.58
N ARG A 133 -7.52 24.69 9.19
CA ARG A 133 -6.91 23.52 8.53
C ARG A 133 -6.76 22.33 9.47
N MET A 134 -6.57 21.15 8.89
CA MET A 134 -6.25 19.94 9.66
C MET A 134 -4.91 20.08 10.38
N ARG A 135 -4.91 19.80 11.67
CA ARG A 135 -3.71 19.78 12.54
C ARG A 135 -3.78 18.65 13.55
N TYR A 136 -2.63 18.09 13.87
CA TYR A 136 -2.43 17.19 15.00
C TYR A 136 -1.76 17.99 16.12
N THR A 137 -2.55 18.42 17.10
CA THR A 137 -2.08 19.27 18.17
C THR A 137 -1.37 18.46 19.27
N GLY A 138 -0.41 19.10 19.97
CA GLY A 138 0.21 18.55 21.19
C GLY A 138 1.44 17.69 20.97
N GLY A 139 1.84 17.38 19.72
CA GLY A 139 3.09 16.65 19.43
C GLY A 139 3.17 15.23 20.00
N GLN A 140 2.04 14.58 20.26
CA GLN A 140 1.98 13.29 20.95
C GLN A 140 1.80 12.08 20.03
N TYR A 141 1.81 12.26 18.71
CA TYR A 141 1.56 11.21 17.73
C TYR A 141 2.84 10.56 17.19
N TYR A 142 3.92 10.60 17.98
CA TYR A 142 5.18 9.90 17.65
C TYR A 142 5.17 8.45 18.13
N LEU A 143 6.12 7.65 17.64
CA LEU A 143 6.28 6.26 18.03
C LEU A 143 6.87 6.18 19.44
N LYS A 144 6.01 6.08 20.45
CA LYS A 144 6.40 6.00 21.85
C LYS A 144 7.04 4.66 22.20
N SER A 145 8.02 4.69 23.07
CA SER A 145 8.58 3.49 23.71
C SER A 145 7.58 2.79 24.62
N LYS A 146 7.86 1.54 24.94
CA LYS A 146 7.07 0.76 25.91
C LYS A 146 6.98 1.48 27.26
N GLU A 147 8.08 2.02 27.74
CA GLU A 147 8.19 2.74 29.00
C GLU A 147 7.32 4.00 29.02
N GLU A 148 7.29 4.75 27.93
CA GLU A 148 6.43 5.94 27.78
C GLU A 148 4.95 5.54 27.78
N MET A 149 4.58 4.49 27.06
CA MET A 149 3.20 3.99 27.05
C MET A 149 2.76 3.48 28.44
N TYR A 150 3.64 2.81 29.20
CA TYR A 150 3.33 2.40 30.57
C TYR A 150 3.19 3.59 31.55
N LYS A 151 3.91 4.68 31.33
CA LYS A 151 3.74 5.93 32.10
C LYS A 151 2.42 6.62 31.77
N LEU A 152 2.00 6.57 30.51
CA LEU A 152 0.76 7.19 30.02
C LEU A 152 -0.49 6.43 30.51
N PHE A 153 -0.43 5.09 30.55
CA PHE A 153 -1.53 4.21 30.97
C PHE A 153 -1.19 3.35 32.20
N PRO A 154 -0.80 3.92 33.34
CA PRO A 154 -0.39 3.14 34.50
C PRO A 154 -1.54 2.29 35.08
N TYR A 155 -2.78 2.67 34.78
CA TYR A 155 -4.02 2.03 35.23
C TYR A 155 -4.53 0.92 34.29
N ALA A 156 -3.96 0.78 33.08
CA ALA A 156 -4.43 -0.15 32.05
C ALA A 156 -3.34 -1.17 31.62
N LYS A 157 -2.62 -1.74 32.57
CA LYS A 157 -1.47 -2.64 32.30
C LYS A 157 -1.84 -3.86 31.46
N GLU A 158 -3.04 -4.41 31.65
CA GLU A 158 -3.51 -5.54 30.85
C GLU A 158 -3.77 -5.13 29.39
N ALA A 159 -4.38 -3.97 29.16
CA ALA A 159 -4.61 -3.43 27.84
C ALA A 159 -3.29 -3.15 27.09
N LEU A 160 -2.24 -2.70 27.80
CA LEU A 160 -0.90 -2.58 27.25
C LEU A 160 -0.29 -3.95 26.91
N ALA A 161 -0.43 -4.95 27.78
CA ALA A 161 0.07 -6.29 27.53
C ALA A 161 -0.63 -6.99 26.35
N ASN A 162 -1.89 -6.62 26.06
CA ASN A 162 -2.65 -7.17 24.95
C ASN A 162 -2.07 -6.79 23.58
N THR A 163 -1.30 -5.71 23.44
CA THR A 163 -0.56 -5.40 22.22
C THR A 163 0.39 -6.52 21.83
N GLN A 164 1.15 -7.05 22.81
CA GLN A 164 2.05 -8.18 22.57
C GLN A 164 1.28 -9.46 22.27
N LYS A 165 0.20 -9.76 23.02
CA LYS A 165 -0.64 -10.94 22.75
C LYS A 165 -1.27 -10.92 21.35
N ILE A 166 -1.66 -9.75 20.85
CA ILE A 166 -2.17 -9.58 19.48
C ILE A 166 -1.02 -9.82 18.49
N ALA A 167 0.15 -9.21 18.71
CA ALA A 167 1.30 -9.38 17.82
C ALA A 167 1.75 -10.84 17.72
N ASP A 168 1.78 -11.58 18.84
CA ASP A 168 2.16 -13.00 18.88
C ASP A 168 1.19 -13.91 18.09
N ARG A 169 -0.04 -13.45 17.86
CA ARG A 169 -1.06 -14.16 17.05
C ARG A 169 -0.97 -13.82 15.56
N CYS A 170 -0.28 -12.75 15.20
CA CYS A 170 -0.17 -12.31 13.81
C CYS A 170 1.02 -13.02 13.16
N ASN A 171 0.74 -13.95 12.25
CA ASN A 171 1.74 -14.66 11.46
C ASN A 171 1.51 -14.35 9.99
N VAL A 172 2.41 -13.57 9.40
CA VAL A 172 2.36 -13.20 7.99
C VAL A 172 3.64 -13.67 7.33
N GLU A 173 3.51 -14.56 6.37
CA GLU A 173 4.60 -14.98 5.50
C GLU A 173 4.49 -14.22 4.17
N ILE A 174 5.52 -13.42 3.88
CA ILE A 174 5.64 -12.73 2.59
C ILE A 174 6.56 -13.57 1.72
N VAL A 175 5.98 -14.21 0.70
CA VAL A 175 6.74 -15.02 -0.25
C VAL A 175 7.42 -14.08 -1.24
N PHE A 176 8.77 -14.12 -1.25
CA PHE A 176 9.60 -13.36 -2.19
C PHE A 176 9.99 -14.26 -3.37
N GLY A 177 10.25 -13.66 -4.53
CA GLY A 177 10.77 -14.35 -5.72
C GLY A 177 9.71 -15.04 -6.58
N GLU A 178 8.43 -14.99 -6.21
CA GLU A 178 7.36 -15.41 -7.11
C GLU A 178 7.09 -14.32 -8.15
N GLN A 179 7.49 -14.57 -9.38
CA GLN A 179 7.10 -13.73 -10.50
C GLN A 179 5.64 -14.02 -10.89
N LYS A 180 4.82 -12.97 -10.87
CA LYS A 180 3.39 -13.05 -11.25
C LYS A 180 3.12 -12.41 -12.62
N VAL A 181 4.16 -12.35 -13.46
CA VAL A 181 4.01 -11.90 -14.85
C VAL A 181 3.33 -13.04 -15.62
N PRO A 182 2.25 -12.78 -16.37
CA PRO A 182 1.65 -13.79 -17.23
C PRO A 182 2.68 -14.31 -18.25
N GLU A 183 2.59 -15.58 -18.60
CA GLU A 183 3.35 -16.15 -19.72
C GLU A 183 2.81 -15.60 -21.04
N PHE A 184 3.70 -15.30 -21.97
CA PHE A 184 3.35 -14.84 -23.30
C PHE A 184 3.13 -16.03 -24.24
N ASP A 185 2.02 -16.06 -24.97
CA ASP A 185 1.74 -17.10 -25.98
C ASP A 185 2.67 -16.90 -27.18
N VAL A 186 3.73 -17.71 -27.21
CA VAL A 186 4.77 -17.63 -28.24
C VAL A 186 4.33 -18.41 -29.48
N PRO A 187 4.38 -17.81 -30.67
CA PRO A 187 4.08 -18.51 -31.90
C PRO A 187 5.18 -19.48 -32.33
N ASP A 188 4.88 -20.38 -33.26
CA ASP A 188 5.85 -21.23 -33.98
C ASP A 188 6.60 -22.27 -33.10
N GLY A 189 6.12 -22.59 -31.88
CA GLY A 189 6.74 -23.59 -31.01
C GLY A 189 8.13 -23.20 -30.46
N LEU A 190 8.47 -21.91 -30.51
CA LEU A 190 9.67 -21.34 -29.89
C LEU A 190 9.47 -21.17 -28.40
N THR A 191 10.55 -21.09 -27.65
CA THR A 191 10.52 -20.56 -26.27
C THR A 191 10.38 -19.03 -26.28
N ALA A 192 9.90 -18.45 -25.18
CA ALA A 192 9.81 -16.98 -25.06
C ALA A 192 11.17 -16.30 -25.26
N GLU A 193 12.25 -16.91 -24.77
CA GLU A 193 13.61 -16.42 -24.93
C GLU A 193 14.06 -16.40 -26.39
N GLU A 194 13.83 -17.51 -27.12
CA GLU A 194 14.16 -17.60 -28.55
C GLU A 194 13.34 -16.60 -29.38
N TYR A 195 12.08 -16.40 -29.02
CA TYR A 195 11.21 -15.45 -29.70
C TYR A 195 11.64 -14.01 -29.44
N LEU A 196 12.02 -13.68 -28.18
CA LEU A 196 12.59 -12.36 -27.86
C LEU A 196 13.86 -12.08 -28.69
N GLU A 197 14.79 -13.05 -28.74
CA GLU A 197 16.02 -12.91 -29.55
C GLU A 197 15.71 -12.69 -31.03
N LYS A 198 14.81 -13.48 -31.61
CA LYS A 198 14.37 -13.36 -33.01
C LYS A 198 13.86 -11.94 -33.27
N LEU A 199 12.93 -11.46 -32.46
CA LEU A 199 12.35 -10.10 -32.62
C LEU A 199 13.41 -9.01 -32.45
N CYS A 200 14.34 -9.16 -31.52
CA CYS A 200 15.43 -8.22 -31.32
C CYS A 200 16.38 -8.19 -32.53
N MET A 201 16.70 -9.34 -33.11
CA MET A 201 17.57 -9.46 -34.29
C MET A 201 16.93 -8.90 -35.55
N GLU A 202 15.61 -9.01 -35.68
CA GLU A 202 14.86 -8.35 -36.74
C GLU A 202 14.80 -6.84 -36.48
N GLY A 203 14.54 -6.43 -35.25
CA GLY A 203 14.40 -5.04 -34.86
C GLY A 203 15.68 -4.23 -35.04
N ILE A 204 16.84 -4.78 -34.64
CA ILE A 204 18.13 -4.07 -34.75
C ILE A 204 18.46 -3.74 -36.19
N ARG A 205 18.14 -4.65 -37.16
CA ARG A 205 18.34 -4.43 -38.59
C ARG A 205 17.40 -3.37 -39.17
N LYS A 206 16.21 -3.20 -38.57
CA LYS A 206 15.27 -2.13 -38.96
C LYS A 206 15.71 -0.77 -38.42
N ARG A 207 16.31 -0.75 -37.22
CA ARG A 207 16.64 0.47 -36.50
C ARG A 207 18.03 1.04 -36.85
N TYR A 208 18.99 0.17 -37.18
CA TYR A 208 20.38 0.56 -37.43
C TYR A 208 20.88 0.03 -38.79
N ASN A 209 21.54 0.89 -39.55
CA ASN A 209 22.21 0.53 -40.79
C ASN A 209 23.47 1.39 -40.99
N PRO A 210 24.69 0.80 -40.88
CA PRO A 210 24.97 -0.60 -40.58
C PRO A 210 24.78 -0.99 -39.12
N VAL A 211 24.56 -2.28 -38.83
CA VAL A 211 24.63 -2.84 -37.48
C VAL A 211 26.11 -3.07 -37.15
N THR A 212 26.64 -2.35 -36.16
CA THR A 212 28.02 -2.47 -35.74
C THR A 212 28.25 -3.53 -34.68
N PRO A 213 29.51 -4.01 -34.47
CA PRO A 213 29.80 -4.93 -33.37
C PRO A 213 29.39 -4.40 -31.98
N GLU A 214 29.57 -3.12 -31.71
CA GLU A 214 29.25 -2.48 -30.43
C GLU A 214 27.73 -2.50 -30.18
N LEU A 215 26.93 -2.29 -31.22
CA LEU A 215 25.45 -2.42 -31.13
C LEU A 215 25.03 -3.84 -30.79
N MET A 216 25.68 -4.83 -31.39
CA MET A 216 25.44 -6.24 -31.10
C MET A 216 25.85 -6.64 -29.70
N GLU A 217 26.99 -6.15 -29.21
CA GLU A 217 27.44 -6.37 -27.86
C GLU A 217 26.43 -5.82 -26.84
N ARG A 218 26.01 -4.58 -27.03
CA ARG A 218 24.99 -3.94 -26.17
C ARG A 218 23.66 -4.68 -26.20
N LEU A 219 23.17 -5.08 -27.37
CA LEU A 219 21.94 -5.83 -27.50
C LEU A 219 22.02 -7.18 -26.77
N THR A 220 23.11 -7.92 -26.98
CA THR A 220 23.34 -9.21 -26.34
C THR A 220 23.43 -9.08 -24.82
N TYR A 221 24.11 -8.06 -24.32
CA TYR A 221 24.20 -7.76 -22.89
C TYR A 221 22.81 -7.53 -22.28
N GLU A 222 21.99 -6.69 -22.91
CA GLU A 222 20.64 -6.40 -22.40
C GLU A 222 19.73 -7.62 -22.45
N ILE A 223 19.73 -8.41 -23.55
CA ILE A 223 18.94 -9.64 -23.69
C ILE A 223 19.31 -10.62 -22.57
N ASN A 224 20.59 -10.85 -22.32
CA ASN A 224 21.05 -11.76 -21.28
C ASN A 224 20.65 -11.29 -19.88
N THR A 225 20.68 -9.98 -19.64
CA THR A 225 20.23 -9.40 -18.36
C THR A 225 18.73 -9.59 -18.16
N ILE A 226 17.92 -9.31 -19.20
CA ILE A 226 16.46 -9.48 -19.19
C ILE A 226 16.09 -10.95 -18.92
N LYS A 227 16.78 -11.90 -19.57
CA LYS A 227 16.60 -13.34 -19.34
C LYS A 227 16.94 -13.73 -17.91
N LYS A 228 18.10 -13.33 -17.43
CA LYS A 228 18.57 -13.63 -16.06
C LYS A 228 17.60 -13.10 -14.99
N MET A 229 17.01 -11.96 -15.24
CA MET A 229 16.05 -11.33 -14.33
C MET A 229 14.60 -11.82 -14.50
N GLY A 230 14.32 -12.69 -15.50
CA GLY A 230 13.01 -13.28 -15.75
C GLY A 230 11.98 -12.30 -16.31
N TYR A 231 12.39 -11.27 -17.05
CA TYR A 231 11.47 -10.28 -17.63
C TYR A 231 11.16 -10.50 -19.11
N VAL A 232 11.48 -11.67 -19.68
CA VAL A 232 11.26 -11.98 -21.10
C VAL A 232 9.80 -11.79 -21.47
N ASP A 233 8.88 -12.46 -20.77
CA ASP A 233 7.44 -12.35 -21.04
C ASP A 233 6.93 -10.93 -20.92
N TYR A 234 7.41 -10.18 -19.94
CA TYR A 234 7.04 -8.77 -19.76
C TYR A 234 7.39 -7.93 -21.01
N PHE A 235 8.59 -8.09 -21.57
CA PHE A 235 8.98 -7.38 -22.80
C PHE A 235 8.15 -7.80 -24.00
N LEU A 236 7.84 -9.09 -24.13
CA LEU A 236 7.01 -9.60 -25.21
C LEU A 236 5.57 -9.06 -25.13
N ILE A 237 4.95 -9.12 -23.93
CA ILE A 237 3.62 -8.58 -23.68
C ILE A 237 3.56 -7.08 -24.00
N VAL A 238 4.52 -6.30 -23.51
CA VAL A 238 4.55 -4.85 -23.77
C VAL A 238 4.73 -4.54 -25.25
N SER A 239 5.61 -5.28 -25.94
CA SER A 239 5.80 -5.14 -27.39
C SER A 239 4.53 -5.46 -28.17
N ASP A 240 3.81 -6.52 -27.76
CA ASP A 240 2.60 -6.97 -28.43
C ASP A 240 1.48 -5.93 -28.39
N PHE A 241 1.12 -5.41 -27.21
CA PHE A 241 0.03 -4.43 -27.13
C PHE A 241 0.43 -3.07 -27.75
N ILE A 242 1.71 -2.69 -27.74
CA ILE A 242 2.18 -1.48 -28.43
C ILE A 242 2.09 -1.66 -29.93
N ARG A 243 2.50 -2.82 -30.45
CA ARG A 243 2.39 -3.15 -31.85
C ARG A 243 0.92 -3.17 -32.31
N TYR A 244 0.06 -3.83 -31.50
CA TYR A 244 -1.38 -3.81 -31.77
C TYR A 244 -1.92 -2.38 -31.91
N ALA A 245 -1.58 -1.50 -30.99
CA ALA A 245 -2.03 -0.10 -31.05
C ALA A 245 -1.56 0.61 -32.31
N LYS A 246 -0.28 0.44 -32.68
CA LYS A 246 0.29 1.05 -33.92
C LYS A 246 -0.39 0.51 -35.19
N ASP A 247 -0.61 -0.80 -35.29
CA ASP A 247 -1.23 -1.45 -36.40
C ASP A 247 -2.70 -1.03 -36.58
N HIS A 248 -3.36 -0.61 -35.54
CA HIS A 248 -4.74 -0.11 -35.54
C HIS A 248 -4.85 1.43 -35.59
N GLY A 249 -3.74 2.13 -35.85
CA GLY A 249 -3.73 3.59 -35.96
C GLY A 249 -3.95 4.34 -34.64
N ILE A 250 -3.78 3.65 -33.51
CA ILE A 250 -3.85 4.25 -32.16
C ILE A 250 -2.52 4.92 -31.88
N ALA A 251 -2.53 6.19 -31.51
CA ALA A 251 -1.32 6.95 -31.23
C ALA A 251 -0.60 6.42 -29.99
N VAL A 252 0.69 6.12 -30.15
CA VAL A 252 1.57 5.69 -29.06
C VAL A 252 2.71 6.68 -28.90
N GLY A 253 2.95 7.14 -27.68
CA GLY A 253 4.06 8.03 -27.37
C GLY A 253 5.43 7.39 -27.65
N PRO A 254 6.49 8.19 -27.82
CA PRO A 254 7.83 7.70 -28.21
C PRO A 254 8.52 6.90 -27.10
N GLY A 255 7.97 6.85 -25.90
CA GLY A 255 8.51 6.21 -24.71
C GLY A 255 8.40 7.09 -23.47
N ARG A 256 8.51 6.47 -22.31
CA ARG A 256 8.46 7.17 -21.02
C ARG A 256 9.46 6.58 -20.03
N GLY A 257 9.91 7.39 -19.07
CA GLY A 257 10.78 6.95 -17.98
C GLY A 257 12.11 6.37 -18.46
N SER A 258 12.64 5.44 -17.70
CA SER A 258 13.94 4.82 -17.94
C SER A 258 13.95 3.78 -19.08
N ALA A 259 12.81 3.30 -19.53
CA ALA A 259 12.73 2.31 -20.62
C ALA A 259 13.35 2.80 -21.95
N ALA A 260 13.45 4.12 -22.14
CA ALA A 260 14.17 4.73 -23.24
C ALA A 260 15.68 4.39 -23.24
N GLY A 261 16.27 3.93 -22.11
CA GLY A 261 17.66 3.50 -22.01
C GLY A 261 17.95 2.11 -22.58
N SER A 262 16.92 1.34 -22.98
CA SER A 262 17.08 -0.03 -23.46
C SER A 262 17.09 -0.11 -24.99
N ILE A 263 18.15 -0.71 -25.56
CA ILE A 263 18.22 -1.02 -26.98
C ILE A 263 17.25 -2.17 -27.36
N VAL A 264 16.97 -3.10 -26.42
CA VAL A 264 15.95 -4.13 -26.60
C VAL A 264 14.57 -3.50 -26.74
N ALA A 265 14.19 -2.57 -25.85
CA ALA A 265 12.92 -1.85 -25.94
C ALA A 265 12.80 -1.05 -27.26
N TYR A 266 13.91 -0.49 -27.75
CA TYR A 266 13.97 0.23 -29.02
C TYR A 266 13.82 -0.72 -30.23
N CYS A 267 14.47 -1.87 -30.22
CA CYS A 267 14.36 -2.90 -31.26
C CYS A 267 12.96 -3.52 -31.30
N LEU A 268 12.34 -3.74 -30.17
CA LEU A 268 10.96 -4.25 -30.05
C LEU A 268 9.87 -3.20 -30.37
N GLU A 269 10.26 -2.00 -30.76
CA GLU A 269 9.36 -0.87 -31.02
C GLU A 269 8.52 -0.41 -29.80
N ILE A 270 8.92 -0.82 -28.61
CA ILE A 270 8.33 -0.35 -27.34
C ILE A 270 8.62 1.15 -27.17
N THR A 271 9.84 1.58 -27.53
CA THR A 271 10.24 2.98 -27.53
C THR A 271 10.68 3.42 -28.94
N ASN A 272 10.58 4.72 -29.21
CA ASN A 272 11.09 5.35 -30.43
C ASN A 272 12.27 6.30 -30.15
N ILE A 273 12.86 6.20 -28.97
CA ILE A 273 14.04 6.97 -28.55
C ILE A 273 15.26 6.04 -28.67
N ASP A 274 16.23 6.43 -29.47
CA ASP A 274 17.46 5.68 -29.68
C ASP A 274 18.40 5.84 -28.46
N PRO A 275 18.62 4.79 -27.65
CA PRO A 275 19.44 4.89 -26.45
C PRO A 275 20.92 5.14 -26.76
N ILE A 276 21.41 4.72 -27.94
CA ILE A 276 22.82 4.89 -28.32
C ILE A 276 23.05 6.33 -28.76
N ARG A 277 22.19 6.87 -29.60
CA ARG A 277 22.28 8.28 -30.05
C ARG A 277 22.28 9.27 -28.89
N TYR A 278 21.52 9.00 -27.84
CA TYR A 278 21.37 9.90 -26.68
C TYR A 278 22.23 9.45 -25.49
N ASN A 279 23.08 8.45 -25.65
CA ASN A 279 23.96 7.92 -24.60
C ASN A 279 23.19 7.59 -23.30
N LEU A 280 22.05 6.88 -23.42
CA LEU A 280 21.22 6.50 -22.30
C LEU A 280 21.69 5.18 -21.70
N LEU A 281 21.64 5.09 -20.36
CA LEU A 281 22.11 3.94 -19.59
C LEU A 281 20.99 2.93 -19.37
N PHE A 282 21.22 1.66 -19.71
CA PHE A 282 20.31 0.56 -19.46
C PHE A 282 20.16 0.27 -17.97
N GLU A 283 21.22 0.42 -17.22
CA GLU A 283 21.29 0.18 -15.77
C GLU A 283 20.41 1.14 -14.94
N ARG A 284 19.84 2.17 -15.57
CA ARG A 284 18.80 3.00 -14.96
C ARG A 284 17.40 2.44 -15.13
N PHE A 285 17.25 1.47 -16.00
CA PHE A 285 15.97 0.84 -16.31
C PHE A 285 15.85 -0.52 -15.64
N LEU A 286 16.90 -1.34 -15.71
CA LEU A 286 16.90 -2.71 -15.21
C LEU A 286 18.20 -3.06 -14.49
#